data_8fb4f5af8098358723fa33901b027e51
#
_entry.id   8fb4f5af8098358723fa33901b027e51
#
_cell.length_a   1.000
_cell.length_b   1.000
_cell.length_c   1.000
_cell.angle_alpha   90.00
_cell.angle_beta   90.00
_cell.angle_gamma   90.00
#
_symmetry.space_group_name_H-M   'P 1'
#
loop_
_entity.id
_entity.type
_entity.pdbx_description
1 polymer ?
#
loop_
_entity_poly.entity_id
_entity_poly.type
_entity_poly.pdbx_seq_one_letter_code
_entity_poly.pdbx_strand_id
1 'polypeptide(L)'
;MVVLPGLADDGSSGFTHVVDETNAVLKEMVADGAITADERARMVLGAYPRRKRDLMAPFAANGTFQQLTLDICEMAELPDGAWIDYQRDGDKEALITSHVLFVRSILLPSLASALACVRAGDAEAIGAFGDHLEERLKRRLASQPAATHSFVQTIVLAKTDQN
;
A
#
# COMPACT_ATOMS: atom_id res chain seq x y z
N MET A 1 -13.69 -8.72 15.04
CA MET A 1 -12.39 -8.98 14.43
C MET A 1 -12.09 -7.90 13.41
N VAL A 2 -10.88 -7.36 13.41
CA VAL A 2 -10.39 -6.36 12.46
C VAL A 2 -9.07 -6.87 11.87
N VAL A 3 -8.88 -6.70 10.57
CA VAL A 3 -7.63 -7.01 9.88
C VAL A 3 -7.13 -5.74 9.21
N LEU A 4 -5.87 -5.37 9.46
CA LEU A 4 -5.26 -4.15 8.90
C LEU A 4 -3.84 -4.41 8.41
N PRO A 5 -3.34 -3.53 7.53
CA PRO A 5 -1.91 -3.53 7.17
C PRO A 5 -1.04 -3.32 8.41
N GLY A 6 0.00 -4.15 8.54
CA GLY A 6 0.94 -4.14 9.65
C GLY A 6 2.28 -3.52 9.29
N LEU A 7 3.00 -3.08 10.31
CA LEU A 7 4.40 -2.71 10.26
C LEU A 7 5.19 -3.71 11.09
N ALA A 8 6.18 -4.36 10.52
CA ALA A 8 7.05 -5.28 11.23
C ALA A 8 7.89 -4.56 12.28
N ASP A 9 8.43 -5.29 13.27
CA ASP A 9 9.17 -4.69 14.38
C ASP A 9 10.48 -4.02 13.92
N ASP A 10 11.07 -4.51 12.84
CA ASP A 10 12.25 -3.91 12.18
C ASP A 10 11.92 -2.64 11.37
N GLY A 11 10.64 -2.31 11.23
CA GLY A 11 10.17 -1.15 10.48
C GLY A 11 9.87 -1.44 9.01
N SER A 12 9.99 -2.68 8.56
CA SER A 12 9.56 -3.05 7.21
C SER A 12 8.04 -3.03 7.10
N SER A 13 7.55 -2.51 5.99
CA SER A 13 6.13 -2.49 5.63
C SER A 13 5.88 -3.29 4.37
N GLY A 14 4.64 -3.71 4.17
CA GLY A 14 4.25 -4.40 2.96
C GLY A 14 4.37 -3.51 1.72
N PHE A 15 4.58 -4.14 0.58
CA PHE A 15 4.59 -3.51 -0.75
C PHE A 15 5.69 -2.46 -0.99
N THR A 16 6.74 -2.41 -0.14
CA THR A 16 7.79 -1.38 -0.22
C THR A 16 8.38 -1.29 -1.62
N HIS A 17 8.74 -2.42 -2.24
CA HIS A 17 9.30 -2.44 -3.60
C HIS A 17 8.37 -1.77 -4.63
N VAL A 18 7.10 -2.14 -4.65
CA VAL A 18 6.12 -1.58 -5.62
C VAL A 18 5.86 -0.10 -5.36
N VAL A 19 5.83 0.31 -4.09
CA VAL A 19 5.68 1.73 -3.70
C VAL A 19 6.90 2.54 -4.11
N ASP A 20 8.11 2.01 -3.92
CA ASP A 20 9.36 2.68 -4.29
C ASP A 20 9.46 2.85 -5.82
N GLU A 21 9.10 1.80 -6.58
CA GLU A 21 9.05 1.86 -8.04
C GLU A 21 7.98 2.86 -8.53
N THR A 22 6.81 2.90 -7.87
CA THR A 22 5.78 3.92 -8.15
C THR A 22 6.32 5.33 -7.89
N ASN A 23 7.00 5.55 -6.77
CA ASN A 23 7.62 6.84 -6.47
C ASN A 23 8.72 7.24 -7.48
N ALA A 24 9.47 6.27 -7.98
CA ALA A 24 10.47 6.51 -9.02
C ALA A 24 9.80 6.92 -10.34
N VAL A 25 8.70 6.26 -10.74
CA VAL A 25 7.90 6.67 -11.91
C VAL A 25 7.37 8.10 -11.75
N LEU A 26 6.83 8.45 -10.59
CA LEU A 26 6.33 9.81 -10.35
C LEU A 26 7.46 10.87 -10.47
N LYS A 27 8.69 10.54 -10.05
CA LYS A 27 9.86 11.42 -10.26
C LYS A 27 10.21 11.57 -11.74
N GLU A 28 10.17 10.49 -12.52
CA GLU A 28 10.38 10.53 -13.96
C GLU A 28 9.31 11.39 -14.65
N MET A 29 8.03 11.26 -14.24
CA MET A 29 6.93 12.04 -14.78
C MET A 29 7.06 13.55 -14.48
N VAL A 30 7.69 13.91 -13.36
CA VAL A 30 8.05 15.32 -13.09
C VAL A 30 9.18 15.76 -13.99
N ALA A 31 10.21 14.93 -14.18
CA ALA A 31 11.39 15.29 -14.97
C ALA A 31 11.07 15.54 -16.46
N ASP A 32 10.10 14.84 -17.02
CA ASP A 32 9.65 15.01 -18.40
C ASP A 32 8.41 15.91 -18.58
N GLY A 33 7.93 16.50 -17.49
CA GLY A 33 6.84 17.48 -17.51
C GLY A 33 5.44 16.90 -17.63
N ALA A 34 5.25 15.57 -17.50
CA ALA A 34 3.93 14.94 -17.51
C ALA A 34 3.09 15.37 -16.30
N ILE A 35 3.75 15.60 -15.16
CA ILE A 35 3.18 16.23 -13.95
C ILE A 35 4.16 17.29 -13.43
N THR A 36 3.64 18.25 -12.68
CA THR A 36 4.48 19.25 -12.00
C THR A 36 5.01 18.74 -10.66
N ALA A 37 6.05 19.39 -10.15
CA ALA A 37 6.57 19.11 -8.81
C ALA A 37 5.52 19.37 -7.72
N ASP A 38 4.69 20.41 -7.89
CA ASP A 38 3.61 20.75 -6.95
C ASP A 38 2.49 19.69 -6.96
N GLU A 39 2.13 19.18 -8.14
CA GLU A 39 1.16 18.08 -8.24
C GLU A 39 1.70 16.83 -7.53
N ARG A 40 2.96 16.47 -7.79
CA ARG A 40 3.59 15.34 -7.11
C ARG A 40 3.67 15.52 -5.59
N ALA A 41 3.96 16.72 -5.09
CA ALA A 41 4.03 16.99 -3.65
C ALA A 41 2.69 16.78 -2.93
N ARG A 42 1.57 16.86 -3.66
CA ARG A 42 0.21 16.60 -3.13
C ARG A 42 -0.18 15.13 -3.18
N MET A 43 0.56 14.29 -3.90
CA MET A 43 0.32 12.85 -4.04
C MET A 43 0.83 12.12 -2.78
N VAL A 44 0.14 12.33 -1.66
CA VAL A 44 0.47 11.71 -0.38
C VAL A 44 -0.50 10.56 -0.10
N LEU A 45 0.06 9.38 0.14
CA LEU A 45 -0.72 8.23 0.61
C LEU A 45 -0.84 8.33 2.13
N GLY A 46 -2.04 8.58 2.62
CA GLY A 46 -2.33 8.69 4.04
C GLY A 46 -2.37 7.33 4.75
N ALA A 47 -1.39 6.45 4.49
CA ALA A 47 -1.29 5.16 5.14
C ALA A 47 -0.32 5.25 6.34
N TYR A 48 -0.78 4.80 7.50
CA TYR A 48 0.04 4.71 8.70
C TYR A 48 -0.04 3.28 9.25
N PRO A 49 0.79 2.35 8.77
CA PRO A 49 0.82 0.99 9.28
C PRO A 49 1.29 1.01 10.74
N ARG A 50 0.65 0.18 11.56
CA ARG A 50 0.92 0.10 13.01
C ARG A 50 1.76 -1.12 13.32
N ARG A 51 2.65 -1.01 14.30
CA ARG A 51 3.29 -2.17 14.92
C ARG A 51 2.33 -2.84 15.90
N LYS A 52 2.53 -4.10 16.15
CA LYS A 52 1.76 -4.84 17.17
C LYS A 52 1.74 -4.11 18.52
N ARG A 53 2.89 -3.61 18.97
CA ARG A 53 3.02 -2.84 20.22
C ARG A 53 2.15 -1.58 20.26
N ASP A 54 1.98 -0.90 19.12
CA ASP A 54 1.19 0.33 19.04
C ASP A 54 -0.31 0.04 19.24
N LEU A 55 -0.75 -1.14 18.77
CA LEU A 55 -2.13 -1.61 18.95
C LEU A 55 -2.38 -2.15 20.36
N MET A 56 -1.37 -2.71 21.00
CA MET A 56 -1.46 -3.20 22.38
C MET A 56 -1.36 -2.08 23.43
N ALA A 57 -0.71 -0.96 23.10
CA ALA A 57 -0.44 0.13 24.03
C ALA A 57 -1.68 0.66 24.78
N PRO A 58 -2.86 0.86 24.13
CA PRO A 58 -4.07 1.32 24.83
C PRO A 58 -4.55 0.36 25.93
N PHE A 59 -4.21 -0.94 25.84
CA PHE A 59 -4.63 -1.99 26.76
C PHE A 59 -3.60 -2.29 27.87
N ALA A 60 -2.44 -1.63 27.83
CA ALA A 60 -1.31 -1.98 28.70
C ALA A 60 -1.55 -1.74 30.20
N ALA A 61 -2.42 -0.80 30.58
CA ALA A 61 -2.61 -0.39 31.97
C ALA A 61 -3.43 -1.41 32.79
N ASN A 62 -4.51 -1.93 32.20
CA ASN A 62 -5.47 -2.80 32.92
C ASN A 62 -6.12 -3.87 32.03
N GLY A 63 -5.57 -4.10 30.84
CA GLY A 63 -6.13 -5.05 29.87
C GLY A 63 -7.38 -4.57 29.14
N THR A 64 -7.89 -3.37 29.46
CA THR A 64 -9.10 -2.83 28.87
C THR A 64 -8.89 -1.41 28.32
N PHE A 65 -9.62 -1.09 27.26
CA PHE A 65 -9.69 0.27 26.71
C PHE A 65 -11.12 0.57 26.23
N GLN A 66 -11.76 1.59 26.80
CA GLN A 66 -13.15 1.99 26.48
C GLN A 66 -14.14 0.80 26.48
N GLN A 67 -14.11 0.00 27.55
CA GLN A 67 -14.95 -1.21 27.70
C GLN A 67 -14.67 -2.33 26.66
N LEU A 68 -13.49 -2.31 26.07
CA LEU A 68 -13.02 -3.38 25.19
C LEU A 68 -11.84 -4.09 25.84
N THR A 69 -11.81 -5.42 25.70
CA THR A 69 -10.63 -6.25 25.98
C THR A 69 -9.99 -6.67 24.65
N LEU A 70 -8.68 -6.81 24.66
CA LEU A 70 -7.92 -7.30 23.52
C LEU A 70 -7.68 -8.79 23.69
N ASP A 71 -8.44 -9.60 22.96
CA ASP A 71 -8.34 -11.06 23.04
C ASP A 71 -7.21 -11.61 22.16
N ILE A 72 -7.09 -11.08 20.93
CA ILE A 72 -6.06 -11.49 19.98
C ILE A 72 -5.43 -10.23 19.36
N CYS A 73 -4.12 -10.23 19.29
CA CYS A 73 -3.34 -9.26 18.49
C CYS A 73 -2.17 -10.00 17.87
N GLU A 74 -2.31 -10.41 16.64
CA GLU A 74 -1.32 -11.19 15.92
C GLU A 74 -0.91 -10.48 14.63
N MET A 75 0.35 -10.63 14.26
CA MET A 75 0.88 -10.18 12.99
C MET A 75 1.38 -11.39 12.21
N ALA A 76 1.01 -11.45 10.94
CA ALA A 76 1.48 -12.44 10.01
C ALA A 76 2.00 -11.79 8.73
N GLU A 77 3.04 -12.36 8.17
CA GLU A 77 3.44 -12.09 6.80
C GLU A 77 2.65 -13.01 5.87
N LEU A 78 1.98 -12.41 4.89
CA LEU A 78 1.28 -13.16 3.86
C LEU A 78 2.25 -13.43 2.70
N PRO A 79 2.26 -14.67 2.17
CA PRO A 79 3.08 -14.99 1.02
C PRO A 79 2.62 -14.21 -0.22
N ASP A 80 3.57 -13.78 -1.03
CA ASP A 80 3.29 -13.23 -2.36
C ASP A 80 2.97 -14.39 -3.33
N GLY A 81 1.69 -14.64 -3.54
CA GLY A 81 1.22 -15.72 -4.43
C GLY A 81 1.72 -15.53 -5.88
N ALA A 82 1.72 -14.29 -6.38
CA ALA A 82 2.19 -13.98 -7.74
C ALA A 82 3.69 -14.26 -7.90
N TRP A 83 4.49 -13.97 -6.86
CA TRP A 83 5.92 -14.29 -6.86
C TRP A 83 6.16 -15.80 -6.82
N ILE A 84 5.42 -16.54 -6.00
CA ILE A 84 5.49 -18.00 -5.92
C ILE A 84 5.15 -18.64 -7.27
N ASP A 85 4.09 -18.16 -7.93
CA ASP A 85 3.71 -18.64 -9.26
C ASP A 85 4.79 -18.32 -10.30
N TYR A 86 5.33 -17.10 -10.29
CA TYR A 86 6.44 -16.73 -11.16
C TYR A 86 7.69 -17.61 -10.97
N GLN A 87 8.02 -17.95 -9.73
CA GLN A 87 9.15 -18.85 -9.45
C GLN A 87 8.91 -20.27 -9.97
N ARG A 88 7.65 -20.70 -10.05
CA ARG A 88 7.28 -22.03 -10.54
C ARG A 88 7.25 -22.11 -12.08
N ASP A 89 6.67 -21.12 -12.75
CA ASP A 89 6.35 -21.19 -14.18
C ASP A 89 7.10 -20.15 -15.05
N GLY A 90 7.75 -19.16 -14.43
CA GLY A 90 8.52 -18.12 -15.11
C GLY A 90 7.66 -17.05 -15.79
N ASP A 91 6.34 -17.02 -15.52
CA ASP A 91 5.43 -16.01 -16.10
C ASP A 91 5.63 -14.63 -15.46
N LYS A 92 6.62 -13.90 -16.00
CA LYS A 92 6.92 -12.53 -15.58
C LYS A 92 5.77 -11.56 -15.85
N GLU A 93 5.01 -11.77 -16.92
CA GLU A 93 3.91 -10.87 -17.29
C GLU A 93 2.78 -10.95 -16.26
N ALA A 94 2.43 -12.15 -15.81
CA ALA A 94 1.44 -12.35 -14.75
C ALA A 94 1.87 -11.70 -13.43
N LEU A 95 3.15 -11.85 -13.02
CA LEU A 95 3.69 -11.20 -11.84
C LEU A 95 3.55 -9.69 -11.92
N ILE A 96 4.03 -9.07 -13.01
CA ILE A 96 3.99 -7.62 -13.19
C ILE A 96 2.55 -7.12 -13.22
N THR A 97 1.67 -7.83 -13.91
CA THR A 97 0.24 -7.49 -13.96
C THR A 97 -0.37 -7.48 -12.56
N SER A 98 -0.07 -8.46 -11.73
CA SER A 98 -0.54 -8.51 -10.34
C SER A 98 -0.09 -7.29 -9.52
N HIS A 99 1.20 -6.93 -9.60
CA HIS A 99 1.74 -5.78 -8.89
C HIS A 99 1.15 -4.44 -9.40
N VAL A 100 0.97 -4.30 -10.69
CA VAL A 100 0.36 -3.11 -11.31
C VAL A 100 -1.11 -2.99 -10.92
N LEU A 101 -1.86 -4.10 -10.89
CA LEU A 101 -3.25 -4.11 -10.43
C LEU A 101 -3.38 -3.67 -8.97
N PHE A 102 -2.42 -4.03 -8.11
CA PHE A 102 -2.36 -3.51 -6.75
C PHE A 102 -2.26 -1.98 -6.74
N VAL A 103 -1.31 -1.41 -7.49
CA VAL A 103 -1.14 0.06 -7.58
C VAL A 103 -2.39 0.72 -8.15
N ARG A 104 -2.96 0.16 -9.22
CA ARG A 104 -4.18 0.66 -9.85
C ARG A 104 -5.37 0.70 -8.89
N SER A 105 -5.51 -0.33 -8.05
CA SER A 105 -6.66 -0.47 -7.14
C SER A 105 -6.50 0.33 -5.86
N ILE A 106 -5.31 0.41 -5.31
CA ILE A 106 -5.06 0.96 -3.97
C ILE A 106 -4.44 2.36 -4.03
N LEU A 107 -3.44 2.58 -4.88
CA LEU A 107 -2.66 3.83 -4.87
C LEU A 107 -3.22 4.84 -5.89
N LEU A 108 -3.53 4.42 -7.10
CA LEU A 108 -3.94 5.30 -8.19
C LEU A 108 -5.14 6.20 -7.84
N PRO A 109 -6.20 5.74 -7.14
CA PRO A 109 -7.31 6.63 -6.77
C PRO A 109 -6.88 7.81 -5.91
N SER A 110 -5.95 7.59 -4.95
CA SER A 110 -5.41 8.65 -4.09
C SER A 110 -4.52 9.61 -4.87
N LEU A 111 -3.65 9.08 -5.75
CA LEU A 111 -2.77 9.88 -6.60
C LEU A 111 -3.58 10.72 -7.60
N ALA A 112 -4.57 10.13 -8.24
CA ALA A 112 -5.47 10.81 -9.17
C ALA A 112 -6.32 11.89 -8.49
N SER A 113 -6.77 11.64 -7.26
CA SER A 113 -7.50 12.64 -6.45
C SER A 113 -6.65 13.87 -6.16
N ALA A 114 -5.37 13.69 -5.84
CA ALA A 114 -4.43 14.80 -5.65
C ALA A 114 -4.23 15.62 -6.93
N LEU A 115 -4.18 14.96 -8.09
CA LEU A 115 -4.11 15.62 -9.40
C LEU A 115 -5.42 16.35 -9.73
N ALA A 116 -6.56 15.74 -9.46
CA ALA A 116 -7.89 16.33 -9.71
C ALA A 116 -8.12 17.63 -8.92
N CYS A 117 -7.52 17.79 -7.73
CA CYS A 117 -7.57 19.04 -6.97
C CYS A 117 -6.90 20.21 -7.69
N VAL A 118 -5.91 19.94 -8.55
CA VAL A 118 -5.17 20.97 -9.31
C VAL A 118 -5.72 21.13 -10.72
N ARG A 119 -6.10 20.04 -11.37
CA ARG A 119 -6.66 19.98 -12.73
C ARG A 119 -8.17 19.79 -12.72
N ALA A 120 -8.88 20.59 -11.93
CA ALA A 120 -10.33 20.48 -11.78
C ALA A 120 -11.05 20.52 -13.15
N GLY A 121 -11.80 19.45 -13.46
CA GLY A 121 -12.57 19.33 -14.70
C GLY A 121 -11.82 18.71 -15.89
N ASP A 122 -10.54 18.42 -15.78
CA ASP A 122 -9.74 17.77 -16.83
C ASP A 122 -9.69 16.24 -16.62
N ALA A 123 -10.81 15.58 -16.89
CA ALA A 123 -10.94 14.13 -16.75
C ALA A 123 -10.02 13.37 -17.72
N GLU A 124 -9.71 13.95 -18.89
CA GLU A 124 -8.81 13.35 -19.88
C GLU A 124 -7.37 13.33 -19.37
N ALA A 125 -6.88 14.45 -18.83
CA ALA A 125 -5.53 14.52 -18.24
C ALA A 125 -5.37 13.58 -17.03
N ILE A 126 -6.42 13.42 -16.21
CA ILE A 126 -6.43 12.49 -15.08
C ILE A 126 -6.40 11.03 -15.57
N GLY A 127 -7.16 10.70 -16.61
CA GLY A 127 -7.13 9.38 -17.24
C GLY A 127 -5.75 9.06 -17.84
N ALA A 128 -5.20 9.99 -18.63
CA ALA A 128 -3.87 9.86 -19.23
C ALA A 128 -2.75 9.70 -18.18
N PHE A 129 -2.88 10.36 -17.03
CA PHE A 129 -1.94 10.18 -15.91
C PHE A 129 -1.93 8.71 -15.44
N GLY A 130 -3.10 8.10 -15.26
CA GLY A 130 -3.20 6.71 -14.83
C GLY A 130 -2.56 5.74 -15.82
N ASP A 131 -2.83 5.93 -17.11
CA ASP A 131 -2.28 5.09 -18.18
C ASP A 131 -0.75 5.24 -18.30
N HIS A 132 -0.22 6.47 -18.22
CA HIS A 132 1.22 6.73 -18.23
C HIS A 132 1.93 6.15 -17.00
N LEU A 133 1.32 6.27 -15.80
CA LEU A 133 1.85 5.67 -14.59
C LEU A 133 1.95 4.15 -14.74
N GLU A 134 0.87 3.52 -15.19
CA GLU A 134 0.79 2.08 -15.38
C GLU A 134 1.85 1.57 -16.37
N GLU A 135 1.96 2.20 -17.54
CA GLU A 135 2.92 1.80 -18.58
C GLU A 135 4.37 1.89 -18.09
N ARG A 136 4.73 2.98 -17.41
CA ARG A 136 6.09 3.16 -16.88
C ARG A 136 6.40 2.20 -15.75
N LEU A 137 5.43 1.99 -14.87
CA LEU A 137 5.57 1.04 -13.76
C LEU A 137 5.76 -0.39 -14.27
N LYS A 138 5.01 -0.84 -15.29
CA LYS A 138 5.21 -2.13 -15.95
C LYS A 138 6.65 -2.30 -16.44
N ARG A 139 7.19 -1.30 -17.12
CA ARG A 139 8.58 -1.33 -17.62
C ARG A 139 9.60 -1.45 -16.49
N ARG A 140 9.43 -0.71 -15.40
CA ARG A 140 10.34 -0.73 -14.26
C ARG A 140 10.30 -2.08 -13.54
N LEU A 141 9.11 -2.56 -13.19
CA LEU A 141 8.93 -3.86 -12.54
C LEU A 141 9.45 -5.01 -13.42
N ALA A 142 9.32 -4.91 -14.74
CA ALA A 142 9.86 -5.90 -15.68
C ALA A 142 11.39 -5.95 -15.68
N SER A 143 12.05 -4.84 -15.39
CA SER A 143 13.52 -4.77 -15.35
C SER A 143 14.10 -5.36 -14.06
N GLN A 144 13.36 -5.32 -12.96
CA GLN A 144 13.78 -5.82 -11.66
C GLN A 144 12.62 -6.52 -10.94
N PRO A 145 12.23 -7.72 -11.39
CA PRO A 145 11.19 -8.49 -10.72
C PRO A 145 11.61 -8.81 -9.27
N ALA A 146 10.75 -8.57 -8.32
CA ALA A 146 10.98 -8.88 -6.92
C ALA A 146 9.69 -9.30 -6.23
N ALA A 147 9.81 -10.07 -5.15
CA ALA A 147 8.69 -10.36 -4.28
C ALA A 147 8.18 -9.10 -3.56
N THR A 148 6.91 -9.08 -3.27
CA THR A 148 6.32 -8.13 -2.33
C THR A 148 6.08 -8.80 -0.99
N HIS A 149 6.39 -8.10 0.09
CA HIS A 149 5.99 -8.55 1.42
C HIS A 149 4.63 -7.93 1.76
N SER A 150 3.77 -8.66 2.43
CA SER A 150 2.50 -8.13 2.92
C SER A 150 2.30 -8.53 4.36
N PHE A 151 2.40 -7.54 5.27
CA PHE A 151 2.18 -7.76 6.69
C PHE A 151 0.74 -7.39 7.04
N VAL A 152 0.05 -8.32 7.72
CA VAL A 152 -1.30 -8.08 8.22
C VAL A 152 -1.32 -8.26 9.73
N GLN A 153 -2.13 -7.45 10.39
CA GLN A 153 -2.43 -7.59 11.81
C GLN A 153 -3.89 -7.99 11.99
N THR A 154 -4.09 -9.04 12.74
CA THR A 154 -5.41 -9.51 13.15
C THR A 154 -5.65 -9.11 14.59
N ILE A 155 -6.74 -8.39 14.84
CA ILE A 155 -7.16 -7.93 16.15
C ILE A 155 -8.54 -8.50 16.44
N VAL A 156 -8.70 -9.15 17.59
CA VAL A 156 -9.99 -9.54 18.13
C VAL A 156 -10.21 -8.76 19.41
N LEU A 157 -11.31 -8.02 19.44
CA LEU A 157 -11.74 -7.26 20.61
C LEU A 157 -13.06 -7.85 21.13
N ALA A 158 -13.18 -7.99 22.43
CA ALA A 158 -14.44 -8.32 23.10
C ALA A 158 -14.93 -7.10 23.88
N LYS A 159 -16.24 -6.94 23.95
CA LYS A 159 -16.87 -5.95 24.83
C LYS A 159 -16.92 -6.50 26.25
N THR A 160 -16.45 -5.72 27.20
CA THR A 160 -16.59 -6.08 28.62
C THR A 160 -18.03 -5.84 29.04
N ASP A 161 -18.73 -6.89 29.49
CA ASP A 161 -20.07 -6.75 30.08
C ASP A 161 -19.95 -5.88 31.35
N GLN A 162 -20.76 -4.85 31.43
CA GLN A 162 -20.94 -4.13 32.69
C GLN A 162 -21.86 -4.97 33.62
N ASN A 163 -21.28 -5.52 34.67
CA ASN A 163 -22.06 -6.02 35.81
C ASN A 163 -22.44 -4.85 36.71
#